data_646f1019b94c658a2f9e3a8b48f7507f
#
_entry.id   646f1019b94c658a2f9e3a8b48f7507f
#
_cell.length_a   1.000
_cell.length_b   1.000
_cell.length_c   1.000
_cell.angle_alpha   90.00
_cell.angle_beta   90.00
_cell.angle_gamma   90.00
#
_symmetry.space_group_name_H-M   'P 1'
#
loop_
_entity.id
_entity.type
_entity.pdbx_description
1 polymer ?
#
loop_
_entity_poly.entity_id
_entity_poly.type
_entity_poly.pdbx_seq_one_letter_code
_entity_poly.pdbx_strand_id
1 'polypeptide(L)'
;MKTSIRRAALASAAFALAVCGGVRVAAADPVQWNGKAEAPHYKEDVFPPWQHGQNNDALKRGFEFTVPEVDDLADFHGDITDPKLVLYVGGNYFFAMAPLVVEFEREHPDYKGRLYWETIPPGLLIKQIEAGGTITSGNMTWTARPDAYFAGLKKIDQFVKSGLLASPAVPYVTNTLTIMVPKDNPAHVTSLADLGRPGIRLAMPNPAFEGIARQIDAALKKAGGAALATAVYKTKVADGSTVLTHIHHRQTPLFLMQGLADAGVTWQSEAMFQEQAGHAITHVDIPTAQNSTAIYAGAMVKGAAHPKAAKLWLGFIHSQPALAIFERYGFKPYTPGATGG
;
A
#
# COMPACT_ATOMS: atom_id res chain seq x y z
N MET A 1 -16.62 -72.43 44.74
CA MET A 1 -17.25 -71.24 45.37
C MET A 1 -17.27 -70.14 44.36
N LYS A 2 -18.43 -69.70 43.98
CA LYS A 2 -18.71 -68.73 42.89
C LYS A 2 -18.65 -67.32 43.43
N THR A 3 -17.93 -66.42 42.81
CA THR A 3 -18.01 -65.02 43.12
C THR A 3 -18.35 -64.24 41.86
N SER A 4 -19.52 -63.66 41.94
CA SER A 4 -20.10 -62.78 40.95
C SER A 4 -19.40 -61.38 41.00
N ILE A 5 -18.90 -60.88 39.87
CA ILE A 5 -18.50 -59.50 39.73
C ILE A 5 -19.60 -58.83 38.95
N ARG A 6 -20.23 -57.84 39.58
CA ARG A 6 -21.33 -57.05 39.08
C ARG A 6 -20.82 -56.03 38.03
N ARG A 7 -21.54 -55.98 36.96
CA ARG A 7 -21.52 -54.91 35.95
C ARG A 7 -22.05 -53.61 36.56
N ALA A 8 -21.21 -52.64 36.67
CA ALA A 8 -21.60 -51.24 36.93
C ALA A 8 -20.55 -50.31 36.34
N ALA A 9 -20.58 -50.07 35.04
CA ALA A 9 -19.84 -48.99 34.40
C ALA A 9 -20.30 -48.83 32.94
N LEU A 10 -21.51 -48.38 32.72
CA LEU A 10 -22.00 -48.03 31.37
C LEU A 10 -23.16 -47.05 31.43
N ALA A 11 -23.09 -46.07 32.33
CA ALA A 11 -24.11 -45.01 32.39
C ALA A 11 -23.57 -43.59 32.46
N SER A 12 -22.25 -43.36 32.33
CA SER A 12 -21.66 -42.01 32.45
C SER A 12 -21.07 -41.45 31.18
N ALA A 13 -21.17 -42.17 30.06
CA ALA A 13 -20.59 -41.70 28.79
C ALA A 13 -21.60 -41.07 27.82
N ALA A 14 -22.89 -41.05 28.15
CA ALA A 14 -23.92 -40.52 27.24
C ALA A 14 -24.36 -39.08 27.53
N PHE A 15 -23.83 -38.46 28.57
CA PHE A 15 -24.27 -37.08 28.94
C PHE A 15 -23.28 -35.97 28.57
N ALA A 16 -22.13 -36.31 28.06
CA ALA A 16 -21.11 -35.32 27.66
C ALA A 16 -21.14 -34.92 26.17
N LEU A 17 -21.99 -35.51 25.36
CA LEU A 17 -22.08 -35.26 23.91
C LEU A 17 -23.23 -34.37 23.46
N ALA A 18 -24.04 -33.87 24.40
CA ALA A 18 -25.22 -33.06 24.05
C ALA A 18 -25.07 -31.56 24.31
N VAL A 19 -23.89 -31.05 24.69
CA VAL A 19 -23.67 -29.61 24.97
C VAL A 19 -22.63 -28.98 24.04
N CYS A 20 -22.04 -29.73 23.12
CA CYS A 20 -21.40 -29.12 21.97
C CYS A 20 -22.43 -28.93 20.85
N GLY A 21 -23.47 -28.19 21.12
CA GLY A 21 -24.22 -27.50 20.12
C GLY A 21 -23.23 -26.53 19.48
N GLY A 22 -22.61 -26.96 18.36
CA GLY A 22 -21.71 -26.14 17.61
C GLY A 22 -22.43 -24.83 17.27
N VAL A 23 -21.96 -23.75 17.82
CA VAL A 23 -22.18 -22.44 17.20
C VAL A 23 -21.61 -22.61 15.81
N ARG A 24 -22.47 -22.93 14.84
CA ARG A 24 -22.12 -22.75 13.44
C ARG A 24 -21.94 -21.26 13.30
N VAL A 25 -20.70 -20.81 13.41
CA VAL A 25 -20.32 -19.55 12.81
C VAL A 25 -20.72 -19.74 11.34
N ALA A 26 -21.82 -19.11 10.95
CA ALA A 26 -22.16 -19.04 9.54
C ALA A 26 -20.92 -18.47 8.87
N ALA A 27 -20.23 -19.27 8.08
CA ALA A 27 -19.21 -18.76 7.19
C ALA A 27 -19.93 -17.67 6.41
N ALA A 28 -19.50 -16.43 6.55
CA ALA A 28 -20.00 -15.36 5.71
C ALA A 28 -19.83 -15.85 4.26
N ASP A 29 -20.90 -15.80 3.49
CA ASP A 29 -20.81 -16.13 2.07
C ASP A 29 -19.65 -15.33 1.48
N PRO A 30 -18.81 -15.97 0.67
CA PRO A 30 -17.70 -15.24 0.04
C PRO A 30 -18.28 -14.05 -0.70
N VAL A 31 -17.71 -12.88 -0.43
CA VAL A 31 -18.11 -11.64 -1.11
C VAL A 31 -17.94 -11.88 -2.61
N GLN A 32 -19.06 -11.98 -3.33
CA GLN A 32 -19.03 -12.08 -4.77
C GLN A 32 -18.86 -10.68 -5.34
N TRP A 33 -17.67 -10.40 -5.84
CA TRP A 33 -17.45 -9.20 -6.61
C TRP A 33 -18.22 -9.28 -7.93
N ASN A 34 -19.09 -8.29 -8.17
CA ASN A 34 -19.98 -8.27 -9.33
C ASN A 34 -19.35 -7.64 -10.59
N GLY A 35 -18.04 -7.36 -10.57
CA GLY A 35 -17.31 -6.76 -11.67
C GLY A 35 -17.59 -5.27 -11.90
N LYS A 36 -18.46 -4.66 -11.12
CA LYS A 36 -18.69 -3.22 -11.21
C LYS A 36 -17.73 -2.49 -10.28
N ALA A 37 -17.03 -1.50 -10.82
CA ALA A 37 -16.26 -0.56 -10.02
C ALA A 37 -17.24 0.29 -9.23
N GLU A 38 -17.57 -0.13 -8.02
CA GLU A 38 -18.26 0.75 -7.10
C GLU A 38 -17.25 1.79 -6.61
N ALA A 39 -17.59 3.06 -6.81
CA ALA A 39 -16.87 4.11 -6.12
C ALA A 39 -16.97 3.85 -4.61
N PRO A 40 -15.89 4.04 -3.83
CA PRO A 40 -15.97 3.88 -2.38
C PRO A 40 -17.12 4.75 -1.87
N HIS A 41 -18.07 4.15 -1.19
CA HIS A 41 -19.20 4.86 -0.57
C HIS A 41 -18.76 5.54 0.72
N TYR A 42 -17.63 6.23 0.69
CA TYR A 42 -17.20 7.05 1.82
C TYR A 42 -17.89 8.41 1.73
N LYS A 43 -18.49 8.83 2.80
CA LYS A 43 -18.83 10.23 2.93
C LYS A 43 -17.53 11.02 2.97
N GLU A 44 -17.48 12.17 2.31
CA GLU A 44 -16.28 13.01 2.26
C GLU A 44 -15.77 13.44 3.64
N ASP A 45 -16.66 13.46 4.64
CA ASP A 45 -16.36 13.81 6.04
C ASP A 45 -15.78 12.63 6.84
N VAL A 46 -15.79 11.40 6.31
CA VAL A 46 -15.24 10.22 6.97
C VAL A 46 -13.77 10.07 6.63
N PHE A 47 -12.91 10.38 7.59
CA PHE A 47 -11.48 10.33 7.37
C PHE A 47 -10.69 9.85 8.58
N PRO A 48 -9.66 9.02 8.35
CA PRO A 48 -9.47 8.19 7.16
C PRO A 48 -10.55 7.10 7.08
N PRO A 49 -10.89 6.61 5.89
CA PRO A 49 -12.03 5.69 5.70
C PRO A 49 -11.99 4.47 6.61
N TRP A 50 -10.83 3.89 6.85
CA TRP A 50 -10.66 2.71 7.72
C TRP A 50 -10.73 2.99 9.22
N GLN A 51 -10.90 4.23 9.64
CA GLN A 51 -11.16 4.57 11.04
C GLN A 51 -12.63 4.41 11.44
N HIS A 52 -13.51 4.18 10.48
CA HIS A 52 -14.96 4.18 10.68
C HIS A 52 -15.61 2.84 10.33
N GLY A 53 -16.80 2.62 10.88
CA GLY A 53 -17.56 1.40 10.69
C GLY A 53 -17.82 1.00 9.22
N GLN A 54 -17.85 1.94 8.31
CA GLN A 54 -18.01 1.67 6.88
C GLN A 54 -16.85 0.85 6.33
N ASN A 55 -15.64 1.09 6.81
CA ASN A 55 -14.47 0.31 6.43
C ASN A 55 -14.39 -1.01 7.18
N ASN A 56 -15.17 -1.16 8.23
CA ASN A 56 -15.35 -2.39 8.99
C ASN A 56 -16.52 -3.22 8.47
N ASP A 57 -17.12 -2.85 7.36
CA ASP A 57 -18.14 -3.65 6.70
C ASP A 57 -17.56 -5.03 6.33
N ALA A 58 -18.16 -6.08 6.88
CA ALA A 58 -17.71 -7.45 6.67
C ALA A 58 -17.75 -7.85 5.19
N LEU A 59 -18.64 -7.26 4.39
CA LEU A 59 -18.72 -7.51 2.96
C LEU A 59 -17.53 -6.95 2.18
N LYS A 60 -16.89 -5.90 2.69
CA LYS A 60 -15.74 -5.25 2.06
C LYS A 60 -14.40 -5.81 2.55
N ARG A 61 -14.35 -6.32 3.78
CA ARG A 61 -13.10 -6.80 4.41
C ARG A 61 -12.40 -7.90 3.62
N GLY A 62 -13.14 -8.79 2.97
CA GLY A 62 -12.56 -9.85 2.18
C GLY A 62 -11.70 -9.35 1.01
N PHE A 63 -11.89 -8.11 0.58
CA PHE A 63 -11.09 -7.48 -0.48
C PHE A 63 -9.94 -6.64 0.05
N GLU A 64 -10.04 -6.14 1.27
CA GLU A 64 -9.16 -5.08 1.76
C GLU A 64 -8.02 -5.61 2.64
N PHE A 65 -8.18 -6.79 3.28
CA PHE A 65 -7.26 -7.25 4.31
C PHE A 65 -7.03 -8.76 4.27
N THR A 66 -6.87 -9.32 3.09
CA THR A 66 -6.67 -10.77 2.94
C THR A 66 -5.22 -11.20 2.93
N VAL A 67 -4.31 -10.31 2.54
CA VAL A 67 -2.87 -10.57 2.44
C VAL A 67 -2.13 -9.31 2.90
N PRO A 68 -1.56 -9.28 4.12
CA PRO A 68 -0.92 -8.10 4.69
C PRO A 68 0.17 -7.48 3.81
N GLU A 69 0.94 -8.29 3.10
CA GLU A 69 2.00 -7.85 2.19
C GLU A 69 1.46 -7.14 0.93
N VAL A 70 0.17 -7.24 0.69
CA VAL A 70 -0.48 -6.67 -0.51
C VAL A 70 -1.31 -5.45 -0.18
N ASP A 71 -2.12 -5.52 0.86
CA ASP A 71 -3.11 -4.51 1.20
C ASP A 71 -2.95 -3.92 2.61
N ASP A 72 -1.76 -4.00 3.17
CA ASP A 72 -1.43 -3.47 4.48
C ASP A 72 -1.51 -1.93 4.50
N LEU A 73 -2.72 -1.43 4.55
CA LEU A 73 -3.04 0.00 4.47
C LEU A 73 -2.87 0.74 5.79
N ALA A 74 -2.95 0.01 6.89
CA ALA A 74 -2.74 0.49 8.25
C ALA A 74 -1.36 0.04 8.76
N ASP A 75 -0.32 0.45 8.06
CA ASP A 75 1.05 -0.01 8.27
C ASP A 75 1.77 0.90 9.27
N PHE A 76 1.76 0.49 10.54
CA PHE A 76 2.29 1.22 11.68
C PHE A 76 3.33 0.38 12.42
N HIS A 77 4.51 0.93 12.66
CA HIS A 77 5.63 0.19 13.22
C HIS A 77 6.42 0.99 14.26
N GLY A 78 7.05 0.26 15.18
CA GLY A 78 8.04 0.78 16.10
C GLY A 78 7.49 1.28 17.41
N ASP A 79 8.21 2.18 18.05
CA ASP A 79 7.92 2.71 19.37
C ASP A 79 6.98 3.92 19.29
N ILE A 80 5.72 3.76 19.68
CA ILE A 80 4.71 4.84 19.72
C ILE A 80 4.72 5.59 21.06
N THR A 81 5.47 5.12 22.06
CA THR A 81 5.41 5.66 23.43
C THR A 81 6.44 6.72 23.71
N ASP A 82 7.68 6.48 23.27
CA ASP A 82 8.80 7.41 23.47
C ASP A 82 9.81 7.34 22.30
N PRO A 83 9.36 7.60 21.05
CA PRO A 83 10.23 7.55 19.89
C PRO A 83 11.24 8.69 19.91
N LYS A 84 12.45 8.44 19.44
CA LYS A 84 13.48 9.47 19.17
C LYS A 84 13.44 9.98 17.73
N LEU A 85 12.65 9.32 16.88
CA LEU A 85 12.44 9.69 15.48
C LEU A 85 11.09 9.17 15.00
N VAL A 86 10.29 10.06 14.45
CA VAL A 86 8.97 9.74 13.89
C VAL A 86 8.94 10.06 12.39
N LEU A 87 8.63 9.05 11.56
CA LEU A 87 8.66 9.15 10.11
C LEU A 87 7.28 8.89 9.51
N TYR A 88 6.79 9.83 8.72
CA TYR A 88 5.59 9.68 7.91
C TYR A 88 5.98 9.46 6.47
N VAL A 89 5.70 8.27 5.96
CA VAL A 89 6.22 7.80 4.68
C VAL A 89 5.08 7.42 3.76
N GLY A 90 5.09 7.87 2.51
CA GLY A 90 4.12 7.44 1.51
C GLY A 90 4.16 5.93 1.31
N GLY A 91 2.98 5.30 1.19
CA GLY A 91 2.82 3.85 1.19
C GLY A 91 3.48 3.07 0.05
N ASN A 92 4.12 3.74 -0.91
CA ASN A 92 4.64 3.10 -2.12
C ASN A 92 5.87 2.20 -1.90
N TYR A 93 6.51 2.26 -0.74
CA TYR A 93 7.70 1.48 -0.43
C TYR A 93 7.73 0.98 1.02
N PHE A 94 6.56 0.63 1.53
CA PHE A 94 6.41 0.03 2.86
C PHE A 94 7.40 -1.13 3.09
N PHE A 95 7.61 -1.97 2.08
CA PHE A 95 8.52 -3.12 2.10
C PHE A 95 10.01 -2.73 2.27
N ALA A 96 10.40 -1.51 1.90
CA ALA A 96 11.77 -1.03 2.06
C ALA A 96 12.04 -0.44 3.45
N MET A 97 11.00 -0.07 4.20
CA MET A 97 11.18 0.66 5.46
C MET A 97 11.85 -0.15 6.55
N ALA A 98 11.43 -1.40 6.78
CA ALA A 98 12.05 -2.22 7.82
C ALA A 98 13.57 -2.41 7.60
N PRO A 99 14.06 -2.81 6.42
CA PRO A 99 15.48 -2.89 6.16
C PRO A 99 16.21 -1.52 6.23
N LEU A 100 15.57 -0.41 5.87
CA LEU A 100 16.14 0.93 6.03
C LEU A 100 16.30 1.30 7.50
N VAL A 101 15.29 1.00 8.32
CA VAL A 101 15.35 1.24 9.78
C VAL A 101 16.47 0.42 10.42
N VAL A 102 16.57 -0.87 10.10
CA VAL A 102 17.65 -1.74 10.61
C VAL A 102 19.02 -1.18 10.23
N GLU A 103 19.22 -0.70 9.01
CA GLU A 103 20.49 -0.14 8.58
C GLU A 103 20.79 1.21 9.25
N PHE A 104 19.78 2.07 9.40
CA PHE A 104 19.91 3.32 10.15
C PHE A 104 20.30 3.08 11.62
N GLU A 105 19.66 2.12 12.28
CA GLU A 105 19.97 1.74 13.66
C GLU A 105 21.37 1.13 13.81
N ARG A 106 21.86 0.44 12.76
CA ARG A 106 23.24 -0.07 12.72
C ARG A 106 24.25 1.09 12.70
N GLU A 107 23.97 2.14 11.92
CA GLU A 107 24.83 3.33 11.84
C GLU A 107 24.67 4.26 13.04
N HIS A 108 23.48 4.24 13.65
CA HIS A 108 23.11 5.11 14.77
C HIS A 108 22.54 4.32 15.95
N PRO A 109 23.35 3.57 16.70
CA PRO A 109 22.90 2.65 17.76
C PRO A 109 22.04 3.29 18.86
N ASP A 110 22.20 4.60 19.10
CA ASP A 110 21.40 5.36 20.08
C ASP A 110 19.90 5.44 19.73
N TYR A 111 19.56 5.11 18.51
CA TYR A 111 18.19 5.09 18.00
C TYR A 111 17.57 3.70 17.99
N LYS A 112 18.32 2.66 18.34
CA LYS A 112 17.85 1.27 18.24
C LYS A 112 16.56 1.04 19.04
N GLY A 113 15.52 0.58 18.33
CA GLY A 113 14.18 0.35 18.89
C GLY A 113 13.45 1.63 19.31
N ARG A 114 13.91 2.81 18.87
CA ARG A 114 13.36 4.11 19.27
C ARG A 114 12.86 4.93 18.06
N LEU A 115 12.53 4.25 16.97
CA LEU A 115 11.84 4.85 15.82
C LEU A 115 10.37 4.47 15.85
N TYR A 116 9.54 5.39 15.40
CA TYR A 116 8.19 5.11 14.93
C TYR A 116 8.07 5.51 13.46
N TRP A 117 7.46 4.66 12.66
CA TRP A 117 7.16 5.01 11.28
C TRP A 117 5.83 4.43 10.84
N GLU A 118 5.22 5.08 9.86
CA GLU A 118 4.01 4.61 9.21
C GLU A 118 4.09 4.82 7.70
N THR A 119 3.52 3.89 6.95
CA THR A 119 3.47 3.91 5.49
C THR A 119 2.03 3.83 4.99
N ILE A 120 1.36 4.97 4.96
CA ILE A 120 -0.02 5.11 4.51
C ILE A 120 -0.12 6.11 3.35
N PRO A 121 -1.26 6.21 2.65
CA PRO A 121 -1.39 7.14 1.53
C PRO A 121 -0.97 8.57 1.90
N PRO A 122 -0.14 9.24 1.08
CA PRO A 122 0.45 10.54 1.41
C PRO A 122 -0.56 11.64 1.75
N GLY A 123 -1.76 11.59 1.15
CA GLY A 123 -2.83 12.54 1.47
C GLY A 123 -3.40 12.37 2.88
N LEU A 124 -3.37 11.15 3.41
CA LEU A 124 -3.79 10.82 4.77
C LEU A 124 -2.76 11.31 5.79
N LEU A 125 -1.48 11.08 5.50
CA LEU A 125 -0.38 11.57 6.34
C LEU A 125 -0.44 13.09 6.54
N ILE A 126 -0.79 13.85 5.50
CA ILE A 126 -0.94 15.30 5.61
C ILE A 126 -2.08 15.68 6.56
N LYS A 127 -3.24 15.04 6.42
CA LYS A 127 -4.36 15.30 7.33
C LYS A 127 -4.04 14.90 8.77
N GLN A 128 -3.26 13.85 8.97
CA GLN A 128 -2.75 13.48 10.28
C GLN A 128 -1.79 14.52 10.84
N ILE A 129 -0.89 15.09 10.03
CA ILE A 129 -0.01 16.21 10.43
C ILE A 129 -0.88 17.42 10.86
N GLU A 130 -1.88 17.77 10.07
CA GLU A 130 -2.82 18.86 10.37
C GLU A 130 -3.63 18.59 11.64
N ALA A 131 -3.93 17.32 11.96
CA ALA A 131 -4.55 16.88 13.21
C ALA A 131 -3.54 16.72 14.37
N GLY A 132 -2.34 17.31 14.27
CA GLY A 132 -1.32 17.24 15.33
C GLY A 132 -0.65 15.88 15.52
N GLY A 133 -0.69 15.01 14.52
CA GLY A 133 -0.12 13.67 14.54
C GLY A 133 -1.05 12.60 15.11
N THR A 134 -2.33 12.93 15.34
CA THR A 134 -3.30 11.96 15.88
C THR A 134 -3.92 11.13 14.77
N ILE A 135 -4.03 9.82 14.99
CA ILE A 135 -4.70 8.88 14.11
C ILE A 135 -5.50 7.88 14.94
N THR A 136 -6.60 7.40 14.37
CA THR A 136 -7.40 6.30 14.90
C THR A 136 -7.43 5.17 13.88
N SER A 137 -7.09 3.97 14.29
CA SER A 137 -7.21 2.76 13.49
C SER A 137 -7.95 1.68 14.28
N GLY A 138 -9.09 1.24 13.77
CA GLY A 138 -9.98 0.37 14.52
C GLY A 138 -10.43 1.02 15.84
N ASN A 139 -10.10 0.38 16.96
CA ASN A 139 -10.42 0.85 18.31
C ASN A 139 -9.25 1.58 18.99
N MET A 140 -8.14 1.80 18.29
CA MET A 140 -6.96 2.45 18.85
C MET A 140 -6.83 3.88 18.34
N THR A 141 -6.54 4.80 19.24
CA THR A 141 -6.20 6.20 18.91
C THR A 141 -4.87 6.53 19.58
N TRP A 142 -3.96 7.09 18.82
CA TRP A 142 -2.67 7.53 19.34
C TRP A 142 -2.20 8.80 18.64
N THR A 143 -1.19 9.44 19.20
CA THR A 143 -0.57 10.64 18.65
C THR A 143 0.93 10.42 18.55
N ALA A 144 1.45 10.47 17.31
CA ALA A 144 2.89 10.43 17.04
C ALA A 144 3.21 11.56 16.06
N ARG A 145 3.65 12.71 16.57
CA ARG A 145 3.97 13.88 15.73
C ARG A 145 5.19 13.62 14.87
N PRO A 146 5.09 13.76 13.53
CA PRO A 146 6.20 13.43 12.66
C PRO A 146 7.34 14.44 12.74
N ASP A 147 8.57 13.91 12.68
CA ASP A 147 9.78 14.70 12.51
C ASP A 147 10.12 14.93 11.04
N ALA A 148 9.83 13.94 10.18
CA ALA A 148 10.02 14.05 8.74
C ALA A 148 8.85 13.39 7.97
N TYR A 149 8.56 13.95 6.80
CA TYR A 149 7.53 13.49 5.88
C TYR A 149 8.11 13.20 4.50
N PHE A 150 7.65 12.09 3.88
CA PHE A 150 8.17 11.58 2.62
C PHE A 150 7.04 11.32 1.62
N ALA A 151 7.20 11.86 0.42
CA ALA A 151 6.25 11.71 -0.69
C ALA A 151 6.91 12.02 -2.04
N GLY A 152 6.13 12.15 -3.11
CA GLY A 152 6.63 12.64 -4.39
C GLY A 152 7.15 14.09 -4.28
N LEU A 153 8.30 14.37 -4.92
CA LEU A 153 9.01 15.65 -4.86
C LEU A 153 8.10 16.88 -5.04
N LYS A 154 7.23 16.84 -6.04
CA LYS A 154 6.29 17.94 -6.32
C LYS A 154 5.39 18.29 -5.12
N LYS A 155 4.98 17.27 -4.35
CA LYS A 155 4.19 17.46 -3.13
C LYS A 155 5.05 18.02 -2.00
N ILE A 156 6.26 17.49 -1.83
CA ILE A 156 7.19 18.00 -0.82
C ILE A 156 7.48 19.49 -1.08
N ASP A 157 7.81 19.88 -2.32
CA ASP A 157 8.02 21.29 -2.68
C ASP A 157 6.81 22.18 -2.39
N GLN A 158 5.60 21.68 -2.67
CA GLN A 158 4.36 22.39 -2.36
C GLN A 158 4.24 22.65 -0.84
N PHE A 159 4.54 21.67 -0.01
CA PHE A 159 4.42 21.78 1.44
C PHE A 159 5.58 22.56 2.08
N VAL A 160 6.75 22.56 1.48
CA VAL A 160 7.83 23.49 1.84
C VAL A 160 7.39 24.93 1.57
N LYS A 161 6.81 25.22 0.38
CA LYS A 161 6.31 26.55 0.03
C LYS A 161 5.17 27.03 0.93
N SER A 162 4.29 26.14 1.38
CA SER A 162 3.20 26.48 2.30
C SER A 162 3.65 26.62 3.76
N GLY A 163 4.90 26.27 4.07
CA GLY A 163 5.46 26.32 5.42
C GLY A 163 5.02 25.19 6.35
N LEU A 164 4.42 24.14 5.84
CA LEU A 164 4.14 22.90 6.59
C LEU A 164 5.43 22.12 6.85
N LEU A 165 6.35 22.13 5.90
CA LEU A 165 7.67 21.56 6.02
C LEU A 165 8.72 22.65 6.23
N ALA A 166 9.68 22.40 7.10
CA ALA A 166 10.64 23.39 7.58
C ALA A 166 12.03 23.29 6.96
N SER A 167 12.28 22.26 6.14
CA SER A 167 13.54 22.12 5.41
C SER A 167 13.30 22.09 3.90
N PRO A 168 14.32 22.36 3.06
CA PRO A 168 14.25 22.05 1.65
C PRO A 168 13.94 20.56 1.41
N ALA A 169 13.33 20.27 0.25
CA ALA A 169 13.16 18.92 -0.22
C ALA A 169 14.50 18.22 -0.42
N VAL A 170 14.61 16.97 0.03
CA VAL A 170 15.76 16.09 -0.19
C VAL A 170 15.31 14.95 -1.10
N PRO A 171 15.51 15.05 -2.43
CA PRO A 171 15.24 13.95 -3.34
C PRO A 171 16.26 12.82 -3.13
N TYR A 172 15.82 11.57 -3.21
CA TYR A 172 16.72 10.43 -2.96
C TYR A 172 16.60 9.31 -4.00
N VAL A 173 15.40 8.93 -4.44
CA VAL A 173 15.20 7.89 -5.46
C VAL A 173 14.13 8.27 -6.48
N THR A 174 14.15 7.54 -7.59
CA THR A 174 13.13 7.57 -8.63
C THR A 174 12.50 6.19 -8.79
N ASN A 175 11.27 6.15 -9.33
CA ASN A 175 10.55 4.94 -9.65
C ASN A 175 9.81 5.11 -10.98
N THR A 176 9.58 4.03 -11.69
CA THR A 176 8.85 4.02 -12.96
C THR A 176 7.61 3.14 -12.86
N LEU A 177 6.69 3.31 -13.78
CA LEU A 177 5.52 2.44 -13.89
C LEU A 177 5.92 1.10 -14.52
N THR A 178 5.15 0.07 -14.20
CA THR A 178 5.17 -1.24 -14.86
C THR A 178 3.76 -1.79 -14.99
N ILE A 179 3.56 -2.78 -15.84
CA ILE A 179 2.32 -3.54 -15.93
C ILE A 179 2.51 -4.79 -15.08
N MET A 180 1.73 -4.93 -14.03
CA MET A 180 1.68 -6.12 -13.19
C MET A 180 0.69 -7.11 -13.77
N VAL A 181 1.08 -8.38 -13.87
CA VAL A 181 0.27 -9.47 -14.41
C VAL A 181 0.41 -10.72 -13.54
N PRO A 182 -0.52 -11.67 -13.58
CA PRO A 182 -0.30 -13.00 -13.02
C PRO A 182 0.96 -13.64 -13.60
N LYS A 183 1.67 -14.48 -12.84
CA LYS A 183 2.98 -15.04 -13.18
C LYS A 183 3.06 -15.66 -14.58
N ASP A 184 2.03 -16.36 -15.00
CA ASP A 184 2.01 -17.03 -16.32
C ASP A 184 1.47 -16.12 -17.43
N ASN A 185 1.06 -14.89 -17.10
CA ASN A 185 0.50 -13.90 -18.03
C ASN A 185 -0.51 -14.52 -19.03
N PRO A 186 -1.58 -15.19 -18.58
CA PRO A 186 -2.48 -15.94 -19.44
C PRO A 186 -3.21 -15.07 -20.46
N ALA A 187 -3.35 -13.78 -20.17
CA ALA A 187 -3.97 -12.81 -21.08
C ALA A 187 -3.00 -12.25 -22.14
N HIS A 188 -1.72 -12.68 -22.12
CA HIS A 188 -0.68 -12.23 -23.05
C HIS A 188 -0.60 -10.70 -23.17
N VAL A 189 -0.59 -10.03 -22.03
CA VAL A 189 -0.39 -8.58 -21.96
C VAL A 189 1.10 -8.28 -22.04
N THR A 190 1.54 -7.57 -23.08
CA THR A 190 2.95 -7.30 -23.38
C THR A 190 3.26 -5.81 -23.49
N SER A 191 2.22 -4.98 -23.50
CA SER A 191 2.36 -3.52 -23.66
C SER A 191 1.18 -2.77 -23.04
N LEU A 192 1.34 -1.45 -22.87
CA LEU A 192 0.22 -0.58 -22.47
C LEU A 192 -0.95 -0.61 -23.48
N ALA A 193 -0.66 -0.82 -24.77
CA ALA A 193 -1.71 -0.91 -25.79
C ALA A 193 -2.64 -2.10 -25.56
N ASP A 194 -2.11 -3.20 -25.03
CA ASP A 194 -2.91 -4.40 -24.74
C ASP A 194 -3.99 -4.16 -23.69
N LEU A 195 -3.80 -3.19 -22.81
CA LEU A 195 -4.80 -2.85 -21.78
C LEU A 195 -6.10 -2.32 -22.38
N GLY A 196 -6.04 -1.81 -23.63
CA GLY A 196 -7.22 -1.39 -24.39
C GLY A 196 -8.01 -2.53 -25.06
N ARG A 197 -7.44 -3.76 -25.12
CA ARG A 197 -8.10 -4.89 -25.81
C ARG A 197 -9.43 -5.26 -25.15
N PRO A 198 -10.47 -5.60 -25.93
CA PRO A 198 -11.66 -6.24 -25.39
C PRO A 198 -11.32 -7.54 -24.63
N GLY A 199 -12.07 -7.82 -23.59
CA GLY A 199 -11.92 -9.06 -22.80
C GLY A 199 -10.79 -9.05 -21.77
N ILE A 200 -9.85 -8.11 -21.81
CA ILE A 200 -8.84 -7.94 -20.74
C ILE A 200 -9.46 -7.23 -19.55
N ARG A 201 -9.42 -7.85 -18.38
CA ARG A 201 -9.87 -7.26 -17.11
C ARG A 201 -8.72 -6.54 -16.42
N LEU A 202 -8.98 -5.36 -15.88
CA LEU A 202 -7.94 -4.51 -15.31
C LEU A 202 -8.21 -4.16 -13.85
N ALA A 203 -7.15 -4.10 -13.05
CA ALA A 203 -7.13 -3.46 -11.73
C ALA A 203 -6.30 -2.18 -11.82
N MET A 204 -6.94 -1.04 -11.72
CA MET A 204 -6.29 0.25 -11.95
C MET A 204 -6.42 1.18 -10.74
N PRO A 205 -5.36 1.95 -10.43
CA PRO A 205 -5.44 2.99 -9.40
C PRO A 205 -6.54 4.01 -9.68
N ASN A 206 -7.29 4.39 -8.63
CA ASN A 206 -8.43 5.26 -8.75
C ASN A 206 -8.01 6.74 -8.97
N PRO A 207 -8.37 7.35 -10.10
CA PRO A 207 -7.98 8.73 -10.39
C PRO A 207 -8.64 9.79 -9.48
N ALA A 208 -9.67 9.43 -8.73
CA ALA A 208 -10.35 10.35 -7.82
C ALA A 208 -9.46 10.78 -6.65
N PHE A 209 -8.54 9.91 -6.20
CA PHE A 209 -7.71 10.18 -5.02
C PHE A 209 -6.26 9.68 -5.12
N GLU A 210 -5.91 8.84 -6.11
CA GLU A 210 -4.56 8.31 -6.25
C GLU A 210 -3.71 9.06 -7.27
N GLY A 211 -2.59 9.62 -6.81
CA GLY A 211 -1.69 10.40 -7.66
C GLY A 211 -1.05 9.62 -8.80
N ILE A 212 -0.82 8.31 -8.61
CA ILE A 212 -0.27 7.42 -9.64
C ILE A 212 -1.17 7.33 -10.87
N ALA A 213 -2.49 7.43 -10.71
CA ALA A 213 -3.43 7.36 -11.83
C ALA A 213 -3.15 8.44 -12.90
N ARG A 214 -2.67 9.63 -12.50
CA ARG A 214 -2.26 10.68 -13.45
C ARG A 214 -1.02 10.31 -14.23
N GLN A 215 -0.07 9.62 -13.58
CA GLN A 215 1.14 9.12 -14.23
C GLN A 215 0.78 8.03 -15.26
N ILE A 216 -0.14 7.16 -14.89
CA ILE A 216 -0.65 6.09 -15.76
C ILE A 216 -1.41 6.67 -16.96
N ASP A 217 -2.30 7.65 -16.74
CA ASP A 217 -3.01 8.34 -17.81
C ASP A 217 -2.04 8.97 -18.82
N ALA A 218 -0.99 9.63 -18.33
CA ALA A 218 0.06 10.17 -19.18
C ALA A 218 0.81 9.09 -19.97
N ALA A 219 1.12 7.95 -19.35
CA ALA A 219 1.77 6.82 -20.01
C ALA A 219 0.87 6.18 -21.09
N LEU A 220 -0.41 5.98 -20.78
CA LEU A 220 -1.41 5.48 -21.75
C LEU A 220 -1.54 6.42 -22.95
N LYS A 221 -1.54 7.74 -22.70
CA LYS A 221 -1.58 8.75 -23.79
C LYS A 221 -0.34 8.71 -24.66
N LYS A 222 0.83 8.47 -24.10
CA LYS A 222 2.06 8.29 -24.87
C LYS A 222 2.05 7.02 -25.70
N ALA A 223 1.42 5.93 -25.19
CA ALA A 223 1.39 4.63 -25.83
C ALA A 223 0.33 4.51 -26.94
N GLY A 224 -0.87 5.10 -26.77
CA GLY A 224 -1.99 4.93 -27.67
C GLY A 224 -2.92 6.15 -27.75
N GLY A 225 -2.42 7.32 -27.37
CA GLY A 225 -3.19 8.56 -27.42
C GLY A 225 -4.34 8.62 -26.40
N ALA A 226 -5.16 9.65 -26.53
CA ALA A 226 -6.33 9.84 -25.68
C ALA A 226 -7.35 8.68 -25.78
N ALA A 227 -7.37 7.99 -26.92
CA ALA A 227 -8.27 6.86 -27.14
C ALA A 227 -7.98 5.70 -26.19
N LEU A 228 -6.69 5.34 -26.00
CA LEU A 228 -6.29 4.28 -25.07
C LEU A 228 -6.58 4.67 -23.61
N ALA A 229 -6.26 5.89 -23.20
CA ALA A 229 -6.57 6.36 -21.85
C ALA A 229 -8.08 6.35 -21.57
N THR A 230 -8.90 6.75 -22.56
CA THR A 230 -10.37 6.68 -22.47
C THR A 230 -10.86 5.24 -22.40
N ALA A 231 -10.29 4.35 -23.22
CA ALA A 231 -10.66 2.92 -23.18
C ALA A 231 -10.44 2.34 -21.79
N VAL A 232 -9.27 2.58 -21.20
CA VAL A 232 -8.90 2.01 -19.88
C VAL A 232 -9.70 2.62 -18.73
N TYR A 233 -9.75 3.96 -18.64
CA TYR A 233 -10.29 4.65 -17.46
C TYR A 233 -11.75 5.09 -17.57
N LYS A 234 -12.38 4.97 -18.74
CA LYS A 234 -13.80 5.33 -18.93
C LYS A 234 -14.62 4.17 -19.48
N THR A 235 -14.29 3.67 -20.67
CA THR A 235 -15.10 2.64 -21.33
C THR A 235 -15.10 1.35 -20.51
N LYS A 236 -13.92 0.85 -20.16
CA LYS A 236 -13.77 -0.40 -19.38
C LYS A 236 -14.21 -0.25 -17.92
N VAL A 237 -14.18 0.96 -17.34
CA VAL A 237 -14.78 1.23 -16.03
C VAL A 237 -16.30 1.15 -16.13
N ALA A 238 -16.88 1.72 -17.17
CA ALA A 238 -18.33 1.73 -17.38
C ALA A 238 -18.91 0.34 -17.66
N ASP A 239 -18.18 -0.52 -18.38
CA ASP A 239 -18.60 -1.90 -18.68
C ASP A 239 -18.17 -2.92 -17.59
N GLY A 240 -17.43 -2.48 -16.58
CA GLY A 240 -17.00 -3.32 -15.45
C GLY A 240 -15.74 -4.15 -15.73
N SER A 241 -15.09 -4.02 -16.89
CA SER A 241 -13.84 -4.73 -17.19
C SER A 241 -12.59 -4.03 -16.62
N THR A 242 -12.71 -2.80 -16.10
CA THR A 242 -11.72 -2.17 -15.22
C THR A 242 -12.28 -1.95 -13.84
N VAL A 243 -11.64 -2.52 -12.83
CA VAL A 243 -11.85 -2.23 -11.41
C VAL A 243 -10.90 -1.12 -11.00
N LEU A 244 -11.43 -0.11 -10.32
CA LEU A 244 -10.61 0.89 -9.67
C LEU A 244 -10.33 0.48 -8.23
N THR A 245 -9.09 0.68 -7.78
CA THR A 245 -8.72 0.41 -6.38
C THR A 245 -9.57 1.26 -5.42
N HIS A 246 -9.92 0.69 -4.28
CA HIS A 246 -10.86 1.33 -3.35
C HIS A 246 -10.16 2.33 -2.43
N ILE A 247 -8.93 2.05 -2.04
CA ILE A 247 -8.18 2.85 -1.08
C ILE A 247 -6.80 3.21 -1.63
N HIS A 248 -6.06 2.23 -2.17
CA HIS A 248 -4.70 2.43 -2.65
C HIS A 248 -4.33 1.41 -3.73
N HIS A 249 -3.43 1.77 -4.64
CA HIS A 249 -2.93 0.89 -5.71
C HIS A 249 -2.17 -0.35 -5.19
N ARG A 250 -1.83 -0.40 -3.92
CA ARG A 250 -1.35 -1.64 -3.25
C ARG A 250 -2.36 -2.78 -3.32
N GLN A 251 -3.64 -2.51 -3.63
CA GLN A 251 -4.65 -3.53 -3.87
C GLN A 251 -4.53 -4.20 -5.25
N THR A 252 -3.80 -3.63 -6.19
CA THR A 252 -3.64 -4.19 -7.55
C THR A 252 -3.18 -5.66 -7.53
N PRO A 253 -2.10 -6.05 -6.84
CA PRO A 253 -1.69 -7.46 -6.78
C PRO A 253 -2.75 -8.37 -6.14
N LEU A 254 -3.53 -7.87 -5.17
CA LEU A 254 -4.62 -8.65 -4.58
C LEU A 254 -5.66 -9.06 -5.63
N PHE A 255 -6.11 -8.12 -6.44
CA PHE A 255 -7.08 -8.41 -7.52
C PHE A 255 -6.52 -9.41 -8.55
N LEU A 256 -5.22 -9.31 -8.87
CA LEU A 256 -4.56 -10.26 -9.77
C LEU A 256 -4.49 -11.66 -9.16
N MET A 257 -4.08 -11.80 -7.91
CA MET A 257 -3.97 -13.09 -7.22
C MET A 257 -5.33 -13.75 -7.00
N GLN A 258 -6.39 -12.96 -6.86
CA GLN A 258 -7.77 -13.46 -6.77
C GLN A 258 -8.39 -13.80 -8.12
N GLY A 259 -7.67 -13.59 -9.22
CA GLY A 259 -8.19 -13.84 -10.57
C GLY A 259 -9.29 -12.87 -11.01
N LEU A 260 -9.41 -11.73 -10.35
CA LEU A 260 -10.41 -10.70 -10.66
C LEU A 260 -9.95 -9.77 -11.78
N ALA A 261 -8.65 -9.67 -12.00
CA ALA A 261 -8.05 -8.90 -13.08
C ALA A 261 -6.96 -9.72 -13.78
N ASP A 262 -6.69 -9.38 -15.03
CA ASP A 262 -5.68 -9.99 -15.87
C ASP A 262 -4.40 -9.14 -15.93
N ALA A 263 -4.51 -7.84 -15.67
CA ALA A 263 -3.41 -6.90 -15.59
C ALA A 263 -3.77 -5.67 -14.73
N GLY A 264 -2.75 -4.96 -14.27
CA GLY A 264 -2.88 -3.66 -13.64
C GLY A 264 -1.59 -2.85 -13.78
N VAL A 265 -1.68 -1.53 -13.74
CA VAL A 265 -0.47 -0.68 -13.78
C VAL A 265 -0.16 -0.16 -12.39
N THR A 266 1.07 -0.35 -11.95
CA THR A 266 1.56 0.09 -10.65
C THR A 266 3.02 0.56 -10.76
N TRP A 267 3.66 0.83 -9.63
CA TRP A 267 5.10 1.11 -9.60
C TRP A 267 5.91 -0.17 -9.80
N GLN A 268 7.02 -0.08 -10.52
CA GLN A 268 7.93 -1.20 -10.75
C GLN A 268 8.40 -1.83 -9.44
N SER A 269 8.69 -1.02 -8.44
CA SER A 269 9.12 -1.49 -7.12
C SER A 269 8.09 -2.38 -6.43
N GLU A 270 6.81 -2.11 -6.59
CA GLU A 270 5.74 -2.93 -6.00
C GLU A 270 5.64 -4.29 -6.70
N ALA A 271 5.74 -4.32 -8.02
CA ALA A 271 5.76 -5.58 -8.76
C ALA A 271 6.98 -6.43 -8.39
N MET A 272 8.16 -5.83 -8.35
CA MET A 272 9.39 -6.53 -7.94
C MET A 272 9.31 -7.05 -6.50
N PHE A 273 8.70 -6.28 -5.58
CA PHE A 273 8.46 -6.77 -4.23
C PHE A 273 7.55 -7.99 -4.21
N GLN A 274 6.45 -7.98 -4.98
CA GLN A 274 5.54 -9.13 -5.05
C GLN A 274 6.23 -10.38 -5.59
N GLU A 275 7.09 -10.24 -6.60
CA GLU A 275 7.91 -11.31 -7.12
C GLU A 275 8.89 -11.86 -6.07
N GLN A 276 9.55 -10.98 -5.33
CA GLN A 276 10.50 -11.35 -4.26
C GLN A 276 9.79 -12.01 -3.07
N ALA A 277 8.56 -11.60 -2.77
CA ALA A 277 7.72 -12.23 -1.75
C ALA A 277 7.21 -13.62 -2.17
N GLY A 278 7.44 -14.03 -3.42
CA GLY A 278 7.03 -15.35 -3.94
C GLY A 278 5.56 -15.42 -4.35
N HIS A 279 4.89 -14.29 -4.48
CA HIS A 279 3.52 -14.25 -4.98
C HIS A 279 3.46 -14.63 -6.47
N ALA A 280 2.31 -15.14 -6.92
CA ALA A 280 2.11 -15.58 -8.30
C ALA A 280 1.88 -14.38 -9.24
N ILE A 281 2.81 -13.43 -9.20
CA ILE A 281 2.81 -12.16 -9.94
C ILE A 281 4.11 -12.03 -10.70
N THR A 282 4.05 -11.40 -11.85
CA THR A 282 5.22 -10.89 -12.58
C THR A 282 4.88 -9.54 -13.21
N HIS A 283 5.85 -8.94 -13.89
CA HIS A 283 5.65 -7.65 -14.52
C HIS A 283 6.10 -7.62 -15.98
N VAL A 284 5.55 -6.66 -16.69
CA VAL A 284 5.94 -6.31 -18.07
C VAL A 284 6.44 -4.88 -18.06
N ASP A 285 7.66 -4.69 -18.55
CA ASP A 285 8.28 -3.38 -18.62
C ASP A 285 7.57 -2.45 -19.61
N ILE A 286 7.41 -1.20 -19.21
CA ILE A 286 6.91 -0.14 -20.08
C ILE A 286 8.13 0.55 -20.71
N PRO A 287 8.21 0.65 -22.06
CA PRO A 287 9.31 1.36 -22.72
C PRO A 287 9.48 2.78 -22.20
N THR A 288 10.72 3.22 -21.98
CA THR A 288 11.04 4.52 -21.37
C THR A 288 10.34 5.70 -22.06
N ALA A 289 10.20 5.66 -23.38
CA ALA A 289 9.51 6.72 -24.14
C ALA A 289 8.01 6.82 -23.81
N GLN A 290 7.38 5.74 -23.34
CA GLN A 290 5.98 5.69 -22.95
C GLN A 290 5.80 5.82 -21.43
N ASN A 291 6.85 5.58 -20.66
CA ASN A 291 6.78 5.50 -19.20
C ASN A 291 6.68 6.90 -18.55
N SER A 292 6.39 6.88 -17.26
CA SER A 292 6.42 8.04 -16.37
C SER A 292 7.33 7.74 -15.19
N THR A 293 8.08 8.75 -14.75
CA THR A 293 9.02 8.63 -13.63
C THR A 293 8.53 9.47 -12.46
N ALA A 294 8.43 8.88 -11.29
CA ALA A 294 8.25 9.60 -10.04
C ALA A 294 9.60 9.86 -9.37
N ILE A 295 9.74 11.03 -8.76
CA ILE A 295 10.87 11.37 -7.89
C ILE A 295 10.34 11.42 -6.46
N TYR A 296 10.98 10.68 -5.56
CA TYR A 296 10.65 10.69 -4.13
C TYR A 296 11.58 11.61 -3.39
N ALA A 297 11.03 12.35 -2.44
CA ALA A 297 11.75 13.27 -1.60
C ALA A 297 11.21 13.24 -0.17
N GLY A 298 12.02 13.69 0.76
CA GLY A 298 11.64 13.92 2.15
C GLY A 298 11.97 15.33 2.59
N ALA A 299 11.30 15.80 3.64
CA ALA A 299 11.64 17.04 4.32
C ALA A 299 11.24 16.99 5.79
N MET A 300 11.89 17.80 6.60
CA MET A 300 11.58 17.94 8.02
C MET A 300 10.24 18.67 8.20
N VAL A 301 9.41 18.18 9.09
CA VAL A 301 8.11 18.79 9.42
C VAL A 301 8.34 20.02 10.31
N LYS A 302 7.53 21.05 10.13
CA LYS A 302 7.59 22.26 10.99
C LYS A 302 7.20 21.90 12.41
N GLY A 303 8.06 22.25 13.36
CA GLY A 303 7.83 21.95 14.77
C GLY A 303 8.18 20.50 15.14
N ALA A 304 8.99 19.81 14.35
CA ALA A 304 9.54 18.50 14.67
C ALA A 304 10.10 18.45 16.09
N ALA A 305 9.70 17.44 16.87
CA ALA A 305 10.19 17.26 18.23
C ALA A 305 11.67 16.86 18.25
N HIS A 306 12.13 16.11 17.23
CA HIS A 306 13.48 15.59 17.13
C HIS A 306 14.20 16.08 15.86
N PRO A 307 14.45 17.40 15.70
CA PRO A 307 14.96 17.96 14.44
C PRO A 307 16.39 17.47 14.11
N LYS A 308 17.17 17.08 15.10
CA LYS A 308 18.49 16.46 14.88
C LYS A 308 18.36 15.07 14.26
N ALA A 309 17.43 14.26 14.77
CA ALA A 309 17.16 12.93 14.27
C ALA A 309 16.58 13.00 12.83
N ALA A 310 15.66 13.93 12.58
CA ALA A 310 15.14 14.17 11.22
C ALA A 310 16.26 14.49 10.22
N LYS A 311 17.22 15.34 10.60
CA LYS A 311 18.38 15.66 9.75
C LYS A 311 19.27 14.44 9.50
N LEU A 312 19.50 13.61 10.54
CA LEU A 312 20.28 12.38 10.39
C LEU A 312 19.59 11.42 9.41
N TRP A 313 18.29 11.21 9.56
CA TRP A 313 17.52 10.35 8.63
C TRP A 313 17.51 10.92 7.21
N LEU A 314 17.30 12.22 7.03
CA LEU A 314 17.36 12.87 5.71
C LEU A 314 18.77 12.78 5.08
N GLY A 315 19.82 12.76 5.88
CA GLY A 315 21.17 12.45 5.41
C GLY A 315 21.35 10.98 5.04
N PHE A 316 20.84 10.08 5.87
CA PHE A 316 20.94 8.64 5.68
C PHE A 316 20.19 8.15 4.42
N ILE A 317 18.97 8.65 4.16
CA ILE A 317 18.08 8.12 3.12
C ILE A 317 18.67 8.18 1.69
N HIS A 318 19.66 9.04 1.45
CA HIS A 318 20.40 9.11 0.20
C HIS A 318 21.88 8.65 0.32
N SER A 319 22.23 7.99 1.42
CA SER A 319 23.53 7.33 1.57
C SER A 319 23.60 6.06 0.71
N GLN A 320 24.83 5.61 0.40
CA GLN A 320 25.02 4.38 -0.38
C GLN A 320 24.33 3.15 0.23
N PRO A 321 24.40 2.89 1.55
CA PRO A 321 23.67 1.78 2.17
C PRO A 321 22.15 1.87 1.97
N ALA A 322 21.55 3.05 2.15
CA ALA A 322 20.12 3.24 1.96
C ALA A 322 19.72 3.09 0.49
N LEU A 323 20.49 3.68 -0.44
CA LEU A 323 20.23 3.55 -1.87
C LEU A 323 20.32 2.09 -2.33
N ALA A 324 21.30 1.32 -1.85
CA ALA A 324 21.43 -0.10 -2.15
C ALA A 324 20.21 -0.93 -1.67
N ILE A 325 19.55 -0.51 -0.57
CA ILE A 325 18.30 -1.12 -0.13
C ILE A 325 17.19 -0.82 -1.14
N PHE A 326 17.04 0.42 -1.56
CA PHE A 326 16.03 0.80 -2.55
C PHE A 326 16.24 0.12 -3.91
N GLU A 327 17.49 0.03 -4.36
CA GLU A 327 17.83 -0.61 -5.65
C GLU A 327 17.42 -2.08 -5.71
N ARG A 328 17.45 -2.81 -4.59
CA ARG A 328 16.95 -4.19 -4.51
C ARG A 328 15.47 -4.33 -4.89
N TYR A 329 14.71 -3.26 -4.74
CA TYR A 329 13.30 -3.21 -5.11
C TYR A 329 13.04 -2.44 -6.41
N GLY A 330 14.10 -2.18 -7.23
CA GLY A 330 13.95 -1.56 -8.55
C GLY A 330 13.86 -0.04 -8.56
N PHE A 331 13.99 0.63 -7.42
CA PHE A 331 14.20 2.07 -7.41
C PHE A 331 15.58 2.40 -8.00
N LYS A 332 15.71 3.62 -8.52
CA LYS A 332 17.01 4.15 -8.98
C LYS A 332 17.39 5.36 -8.14
N PRO A 333 18.67 5.52 -7.79
CA PRO A 333 19.15 6.73 -7.15
C PRO A 333 18.73 7.99 -7.92
N TYR A 334 18.32 9.03 -7.20
CA TYR A 334 18.01 10.30 -7.84
C TYR A 334 19.28 10.96 -8.38
N THR A 335 19.25 11.37 -9.62
CA THR A 335 20.30 12.19 -10.25
C THR A 335 19.74 13.58 -10.53
N PRO A 336 20.42 14.66 -10.10
CA PRO A 336 20.01 16.03 -10.42
C PRO A 336 19.78 16.22 -11.92
N GLY A 337 18.64 16.84 -12.29
CA GLY A 337 18.23 17.00 -13.68
C GLY A 337 17.28 15.89 -14.18
N ALA A 338 17.03 14.83 -13.42
CA ALA A 338 15.97 13.89 -13.73
C ALA A 338 14.61 14.62 -13.68
N THR A 339 13.87 14.55 -14.78
CA THR A 339 12.52 15.11 -14.86
C THR A 339 11.50 14.06 -14.38
N GLY A 340 10.82 14.37 -13.29
CA GLY A 340 9.61 13.66 -12.91
C GLY A 340 8.43 14.11 -13.78
N GLY A 341 7.64 13.16 -14.23
CA GLY A 341 6.42 13.40 -15.01
C GLY A 341 5.27 13.97 -14.17
#